data_519a0969d0954942a239e9c480118280
#
_entry.id   519a0969d0954942a239e9c480118280
#
_cell.length_a   1.000
_cell.length_b   1.000
_cell.length_c   1.000
_cell.angle_alpha   90.00
_cell.angle_beta   90.00
_cell.angle_gamma   90.00
#
_symmetry.space_group_name_H-M   'P 1'
#
loop_
_entity.id
_entity.type
_entity.pdbx_description
1 polymer ?
#
loop_
_entity_poly.entity_id
_entity_poly.type
_entity_poly.pdbx_seq_one_letter_code
_entity_poly.pdbx_strand_id
1 'polypeptide(L)'
;PSKIKALMMSTALPGSGQIWAERKYPGYGFMGTEATLGIAAFIAYYQYDKAWGGFQETYIAYQSETDPHELMELRPQIIQYAADSRKYNALIKNIRSVGLSIWAVNMVHAYLVAPNDDFFDGEYFFDLEYKPDVNQVQFNINF
;
A
#
# COMPACT_ATOMS: atom_id res chain seq x y z
N PRO A 1 13.55 7.14 -20.87
CA PRO A 1 12.77 6.61 -19.75
C PRO A 1 11.29 6.98 -19.91
N SER A 2 10.39 5.99 -20.05
CA SER A 2 8.99 6.27 -20.36
C SER A 2 8.19 6.62 -19.11
N LYS A 3 7.26 7.59 -19.22
CA LYS A 3 6.33 7.98 -18.15
C LYS A 3 5.52 6.80 -17.60
N ILE A 4 5.12 5.89 -18.49
CA ILE A 4 4.40 4.66 -18.13
C ILE A 4 5.28 3.75 -17.27
N LYS A 5 6.56 3.61 -17.60
CA LYS A 5 7.48 2.80 -16.79
C LYS A 5 7.67 3.38 -15.39
N ALA A 6 7.83 4.70 -15.28
CA ALA A 6 7.91 5.37 -13.97
C ALA A 6 6.62 5.18 -13.14
N LEU A 7 5.45 5.29 -13.78
CA LEU A 7 4.15 5.02 -13.16
C LEU A 7 4.08 3.57 -12.65
N MET A 8 4.39 2.59 -13.50
CA MET A 8 4.35 1.17 -13.14
C MET A 8 5.31 0.83 -11.98
N MET A 9 6.52 1.39 -12.01
CA MET A 9 7.48 1.21 -10.91
C MET A 9 6.94 1.78 -9.61
N SER A 10 6.37 2.99 -9.62
CA SER A 10 5.78 3.62 -8.43
C SER A 10 4.49 2.97 -7.97
N THR A 11 3.82 2.21 -8.85
CA THR A 11 2.68 1.36 -8.47
C THR A 11 3.15 0.16 -7.66
N ALA A 12 4.26 -0.45 -8.02
CA ALA A 12 4.81 -1.62 -7.32
C ALA A 12 5.53 -1.23 -6.03
N LEU A 13 6.33 -0.15 -6.06
CA LEU A 13 7.07 0.34 -4.91
C LEU A 13 7.04 1.88 -4.90
N PRO A 14 6.35 2.50 -3.94
CA PRO A 14 6.26 3.96 -3.83
C PRO A 14 7.64 4.62 -3.87
N GLY A 15 7.76 5.65 -4.70
CA GLY A 15 9.01 6.39 -4.88
C GLY A 15 10.00 5.82 -5.90
N SER A 16 9.88 4.56 -6.31
CA SER A 16 10.85 3.92 -7.20
C SER A 16 10.86 4.52 -8.61
N GLY A 17 9.70 4.90 -9.14
CA GLY A 17 9.59 5.56 -10.44
C GLY A 17 10.26 6.93 -10.47
N GLN A 18 10.18 7.70 -9.38
CA GLN A 18 10.88 8.97 -9.23
C GLN A 18 12.40 8.78 -9.16
N ILE A 19 12.86 7.79 -8.38
CA ILE A 19 14.29 7.46 -8.27
C ILE A 19 14.84 7.07 -9.62
N TRP A 20 14.10 6.23 -10.35
CA TRP A 20 14.47 5.81 -11.70
C TRP A 20 14.50 6.98 -12.70
N ALA A 21 13.57 7.94 -12.58
CA ALA A 21 13.54 9.20 -13.33
C ALA A 21 14.57 10.24 -12.85
N GLU A 22 15.56 9.83 -12.05
CA GLU A 22 16.60 10.66 -11.43
C GLU A 22 16.10 11.73 -10.46
N ARG A 23 14.83 11.67 -10.06
CA ARG A 23 14.21 12.53 -9.04
C ARG A 23 14.33 11.89 -7.65
N LYS A 24 15.56 11.72 -7.16
CA LYS A 24 15.87 10.94 -5.95
C LYS A 24 15.23 11.47 -4.67
N TYR A 25 15.21 12.80 -4.46
CA TYR A 25 14.66 13.38 -3.23
C TYR A 25 13.16 13.10 -3.04
N PRO A 26 12.28 13.43 -4.00
CA PRO A 26 10.86 13.07 -3.86
C PRO A 26 10.65 11.56 -3.82
N GLY A 27 11.46 10.75 -4.54
CA GLY A 27 11.38 9.30 -4.49
C GLY A 27 11.62 8.75 -3.10
N TYR A 28 12.70 9.15 -2.44
CA TYR A 28 12.98 8.76 -1.04
C TYR A 28 11.94 9.32 -0.06
N GLY A 29 11.39 10.51 -0.33
CA GLY A 29 10.30 11.08 0.47
C GLY A 29 9.05 10.20 0.47
N PHE A 30 8.57 9.77 -0.70
CA PHE A 30 7.44 8.87 -0.81
C PHE A 30 7.72 7.50 -0.19
N MET A 31 8.89 6.92 -0.46
CA MET A 31 9.30 5.63 0.11
C MET A 31 9.36 5.68 1.65
N GLY A 32 9.96 6.70 2.23
CA GLY A 32 10.04 6.88 3.68
C GLY A 32 8.68 7.10 4.33
N THR A 33 7.81 7.89 3.69
CA THR A 33 6.45 8.12 4.19
C THR A 33 5.63 6.83 4.20
N GLU A 34 5.62 6.06 3.12
CA GLU A 34 4.91 4.78 3.04
C GLU A 34 5.47 3.74 4.01
N ALA A 35 6.80 3.68 4.18
CA ALA A 35 7.42 2.81 5.18
C ALA A 35 6.99 3.17 6.60
N THR A 36 6.93 4.47 6.91
CA THR A 36 6.47 4.96 8.22
C THR A 36 5.00 4.61 8.47
N LEU A 37 4.13 4.80 7.47
CA LEU A 37 2.73 4.41 7.56
C LEU A 37 2.57 2.90 7.71
N GLY A 38 3.38 2.09 7.02
CA GLY A 38 3.40 0.64 7.16
C GLY A 38 3.76 0.19 8.58
N ILE A 39 4.80 0.80 9.19
CA ILE A 39 5.17 0.55 10.58
C ILE A 39 4.04 0.95 11.54
N ALA A 40 3.45 2.13 11.34
CA ALA A 40 2.33 2.59 12.17
C ALA A 40 1.12 1.66 12.06
N ALA A 41 0.80 1.19 10.85
CA ALA A 41 -0.27 0.22 10.62
C ALA A 41 0.00 -1.11 11.31
N PHE A 42 1.24 -1.61 11.26
CA PHE A 42 1.64 -2.83 11.95
C PHE A 42 1.47 -2.73 13.46
N ILE A 43 1.94 -1.62 14.06
CA ILE A 43 1.77 -1.37 15.51
C ILE A 43 0.29 -1.29 15.86
N ALA A 44 -0.51 -0.56 15.09
CA ALA A 44 -1.94 -0.43 15.33
C ALA A 44 -2.68 -1.78 15.22
N TYR A 45 -2.30 -2.61 14.25
CA TYR A 45 -2.84 -3.96 14.07
C TYR A 45 -2.50 -4.87 15.26
N TYR A 46 -1.24 -4.84 15.72
CA TYR A 46 -0.81 -5.60 16.90
C TYR A 46 -1.61 -5.22 18.15
N GLN A 47 -1.82 -3.93 18.37
CA GLN A 47 -2.63 -3.45 19.51
C GLN A 47 -4.11 -3.81 19.36
N TYR A 48 -4.64 -3.78 18.14
CA TYR A 48 -6.00 -4.23 17.86
C TYR A 48 -6.18 -5.71 18.20
N ASP A 49 -5.27 -6.55 17.72
CA ASP A 49 -5.32 -8.00 17.94
C ASP A 49 -5.26 -8.34 19.43
N LYS A 50 -4.36 -7.67 20.16
CA LYS A 50 -4.26 -7.81 21.62
C LYS A 50 -5.54 -7.38 22.33
N ALA A 51 -6.13 -6.24 21.96
CA ALA A 51 -7.36 -5.75 22.55
C ALA A 51 -8.56 -6.66 22.23
N TRP A 52 -8.61 -7.15 20.99
CA TRP A 52 -9.65 -8.07 20.54
C TRP A 52 -9.57 -9.43 21.25
N GLY A 53 -8.36 -9.99 21.38
CA GLY A 53 -8.12 -11.23 22.14
C GLY A 53 -8.54 -11.08 23.62
N GLY A 54 -8.10 -10.00 24.27
CA GLY A 54 -8.48 -9.71 25.65
C GLY A 54 -10.00 -9.55 25.82
N PHE A 55 -10.68 -8.90 24.85
CA PHE A 55 -12.13 -8.82 24.83
C PHE A 55 -12.78 -10.20 24.78
N GLN A 56 -12.35 -11.07 23.87
CA GLN A 56 -12.93 -12.41 23.71
C GLN A 56 -12.75 -13.26 24.98
N GLU A 57 -11.53 -13.30 25.51
CA GLU A 57 -11.21 -14.07 26.72
C GLU A 57 -12.02 -13.59 27.92
N THR A 58 -12.05 -12.28 28.17
CA THR A 58 -12.77 -11.69 29.29
C THR A 58 -14.30 -11.86 29.13
N TYR A 59 -14.81 -11.78 27.90
CA TYR A 59 -16.21 -11.98 27.60
C TYR A 59 -16.67 -13.41 27.86
N ILE A 60 -15.86 -14.41 27.48
CA ILE A 60 -16.11 -15.83 27.75
C ILE A 60 -16.09 -16.09 29.27
N ALA A 61 -15.09 -15.54 29.98
CA ALA A 61 -15.02 -15.64 31.43
C ALA A 61 -16.27 -15.04 32.09
N TYR A 62 -16.71 -13.85 31.65
CA TYR A 62 -17.94 -13.19 32.16
C TYR A 62 -19.18 -14.03 31.93
N GLN A 63 -19.30 -14.73 30.78
CA GLN A 63 -20.49 -15.56 30.51
C GLN A 63 -20.55 -16.83 31.34
N SER A 64 -19.43 -17.33 31.84
CA SER A 64 -19.36 -18.55 32.65
C SER A 64 -19.30 -18.28 34.16
N GLU A 65 -19.13 -16.99 34.56
CA GLU A 65 -19.00 -16.60 35.94
C GLU A 65 -20.38 -16.46 36.60
N THR A 66 -20.47 -16.87 37.89
CA THR A 66 -21.70 -16.82 38.70
C THR A 66 -21.52 -15.98 39.98
N ASP A 67 -20.26 -15.69 40.34
CA ASP A 67 -19.98 -14.84 41.48
C ASP A 67 -20.23 -13.36 41.15
N PRO A 68 -21.14 -12.66 41.84
CA PRO A 68 -21.42 -11.25 41.63
C PRO A 68 -20.19 -10.34 41.77
N HIS A 69 -19.22 -10.69 42.60
CA HIS A 69 -18.02 -9.89 42.83
C HIS A 69 -17.10 -9.97 41.59
N GLU A 70 -16.84 -11.17 41.08
CA GLU A 70 -16.05 -11.41 39.89
C GLU A 70 -16.70 -10.78 38.63
N LEU A 71 -18.03 -10.85 38.53
CA LEU A 71 -18.77 -10.18 37.43
C LEU A 71 -18.60 -8.66 37.45
N MET A 72 -18.51 -8.05 38.64
CA MET A 72 -18.25 -6.60 38.78
C MET A 72 -16.81 -6.22 38.36
N GLU A 73 -15.84 -7.11 38.52
CA GLU A 73 -14.46 -6.88 38.08
C GLU A 73 -14.26 -7.11 36.57
N LEU A 74 -14.93 -8.10 36.01
CA LEU A 74 -14.81 -8.43 34.57
C LEU A 74 -15.47 -7.37 33.66
N ARG A 75 -16.59 -6.81 34.11
CA ARG A 75 -17.37 -5.85 33.30
C ARG A 75 -16.57 -4.62 32.83
N PRO A 76 -15.82 -3.89 33.67
CA PRO A 76 -15.01 -2.76 33.22
C PRO A 76 -13.90 -3.17 32.28
N GLN A 77 -13.32 -4.36 32.44
CA GLN A 77 -12.28 -4.89 31.53
C GLN A 77 -12.85 -5.13 30.13
N ILE A 78 -14.04 -5.73 30.03
CA ILE A 78 -14.75 -5.92 28.73
C ILE A 78 -14.98 -4.58 28.06
N ILE A 79 -15.45 -3.57 28.79
CA ILE A 79 -15.71 -2.24 28.24
C ILE A 79 -14.42 -1.60 27.75
N GLN A 80 -13.34 -1.73 28.51
CA GLN A 80 -12.04 -1.19 28.12
C GLN A 80 -11.49 -1.88 26.84
N TYR A 81 -11.44 -3.20 26.81
CA TYR A 81 -10.98 -3.95 25.63
C TYR A 81 -11.82 -3.66 24.38
N ALA A 82 -13.14 -3.55 24.55
CA ALA A 82 -14.03 -3.16 23.45
C ALA A 82 -13.78 -1.73 22.95
N ALA A 83 -13.46 -0.80 23.84
CA ALA A 83 -13.11 0.57 23.49
C ALA A 83 -11.76 0.63 22.76
N ASP A 84 -10.75 -0.08 23.27
CA ASP A 84 -9.42 -0.13 22.68
C ASP A 84 -9.44 -0.80 21.30
N SER A 85 -10.17 -1.90 21.14
CA SER A 85 -10.29 -2.54 19.82
C SER A 85 -10.95 -1.62 18.78
N ARG A 86 -11.99 -0.88 19.16
CA ARG A 86 -12.63 0.12 18.29
C ARG A 86 -11.67 1.25 17.91
N LYS A 87 -10.90 1.77 18.89
CA LYS A 87 -9.90 2.82 18.70
C LYS A 87 -8.84 2.39 17.69
N TYR A 88 -8.25 1.22 17.88
CA TYR A 88 -7.20 0.73 16.97
C TYR A 88 -7.74 0.35 15.60
N ASN A 89 -8.95 -0.19 15.50
CA ASN A 89 -9.61 -0.44 14.22
C ASN A 89 -9.84 0.87 13.44
N ALA A 90 -10.28 1.94 14.11
CA ALA A 90 -10.43 3.26 13.49
C ALA A 90 -9.08 3.82 13.03
N LEU A 91 -8.03 3.67 13.84
CA LEU A 91 -6.68 4.09 13.50
C LEU A 91 -6.15 3.35 12.25
N ILE A 92 -6.32 2.02 12.18
CA ILE A 92 -5.94 1.22 11.01
C ILE A 92 -6.65 1.71 9.75
N LYS A 93 -7.97 1.97 9.83
CA LYS A 93 -8.75 2.50 8.71
C LYS A 93 -8.22 3.86 8.23
N ASN A 94 -7.90 4.75 9.17
CA ASN A 94 -7.36 6.07 8.85
C ASN A 94 -5.97 5.98 8.20
N ILE A 95 -5.06 5.19 8.77
CA ILE A 95 -3.72 4.98 8.21
C ILE A 95 -3.82 4.41 6.79
N ARG A 96 -4.68 3.41 6.57
CA ARG A 96 -4.91 2.81 5.26
C ARG A 96 -5.44 3.84 4.25
N SER A 97 -6.40 4.67 4.64
CA SER A 97 -6.95 5.72 3.78
C SER A 97 -5.89 6.75 3.39
N VAL A 98 -5.10 7.21 4.36
CA VAL A 98 -3.99 8.15 4.12
C VAL A 98 -2.92 7.53 3.22
N GLY A 99 -2.51 6.29 3.50
CA GLY A 99 -1.51 5.58 2.69
C GLY A 99 -1.96 5.42 1.24
N LEU A 100 -3.20 4.98 1.00
CA LEU A 100 -3.74 4.88 -0.35
C LEU A 100 -3.79 6.22 -1.08
N SER A 101 -4.10 7.31 -0.37
CA SER A 101 -4.11 8.65 -0.96
C SER A 101 -2.71 9.12 -1.33
N ILE A 102 -1.73 8.93 -0.46
CA ILE A 102 -0.31 9.25 -0.73
C ILE A 102 0.22 8.40 -1.87
N TRP A 103 -0.11 7.10 -1.89
CA TRP A 103 0.29 6.20 -2.96
C TRP A 103 -0.26 6.63 -4.32
N ALA A 104 -1.54 7.05 -4.40
CA ALA A 104 -2.12 7.59 -5.62
C ALA A 104 -1.41 8.87 -6.08
N VAL A 105 -1.14 9.81 -5.15
CA VAL A 105 -0.36 11.03 -5.43
C VAL A 105 1.05 10.68 -5.93
N ASN A 106 1.72 9.71 -5.31
CA ASN A 106 3.02 9.23 -5.73
C ASN A 106 3.02 8.71 -7.17
N MET A 107 2.01 7.94 -7.56
CA MET A 107 1.88 7.43 -8.94
C MET A 107 1.73 8.57 -9.95
N VAL A 108 0.84 9.53 -9.67
CA VAL A 108 0.65 10.71 -10.52
C VAL A 108 1.94 11.53 -10.61
N HIS A 109 2.59 11.78 -9.49
CA HIS A 109 3.85 12.51 -9.44
C HIS A 109 4.94 11.80 -10.25
N ALA A 110 5.09 10.48 -10.14
CA ALA A 110 6.05 9.70 -10.92
C ALA A 110 5.84 9.87 -12.43
N TYR A 111 4.58 9.82 -12.87
CA TYR A 111 4.20 10.05 -14.26
C TYR A 111 4.56 11.47 -14.73
N LEU A 112 4.31 12.49 -13.91
CA LEU A 112 4.52 13.89 -14.29
C LEU A 112 6.01 14.26 -14.34
N VAL A 113 6.84 13.72 -13.45
CA VAL A 113 8.27 14.07 -13.36
C VAL A 113 9.17 13.23 -14.26
N ALA A 114 8.67 12.11 -14.76
CA ALA A 114 9.41 11.30 -15.71
C ALA A 114 9.59 12.06 -17.05
N PRO A 115 10.76 11.98 -17.67
CA PRO A 115 10.99 12.60 -18.99
C PRO A 115 9.95 12.14 -20.01
N ASN A 116 9.55 13.05 -20.90
CA ASN A 116 8.83 12.67 -22.11
C ASN A 116 9.81 11.93 -23.02
N ASP A 117 9.76 10.61 -22.98
CA ASP A 117 10.09 9.87 -24.18
C ASP A 117 8.78 9.79 -24.94
N ASP A 118 8.77 10.36 -26.12
CA ASP A 118 7.65 10.14 -27.01
C ASP A 118 7.57 8.62 -27.19
N PHE A 119 6.50 8.03 -26.67
CA PHE A 119 6.23 6.59 -26.79
C PHE A 119 6.19 6.16 -28.26
N PHE A 120 6.32 7.12 -29.16
CA PHE A 120 6.29 7.04 -30.61
C PHE A 120 7.63 7.39 -31.29
N ASP A 121 8.69 7.75 -30.56
CA ASP A 121 10.02 7.91 -31.15
C ASP A 121 10.74 6.56 -31.25
N GLY A 122 10.18 5.68 -32.06
CA GLY A 122 10.91 4.80 -32.98
C GLY A 122 11.60 3.55 -32.43
N GLU A 123 11.60 3.23 -31.16
CA GLU A 123 11.98 1.89 -30.70
C GLU A 123 10.73 1.10 -30.32
N TYR A 124 10.04 0.62 -31.32
CA TYR A 124 8.95 -0.32 -31.14
C TYR A 124 9.48 -1.62 -30.55
N PHE A 125 8.83 -2.10 -29.50
CA PHE A 125 9.04 -3.46 -29.00
C PHE A 125 8.73 -4.52 -30.07
N PHE A 126 8.03 -4.09 -31.15
CA PHE A 126 7.72 -4.88 -32.33
C PHE A 126 8.01 -4.04 -33.57
N ASP A 127 8.95 -4.45 -34.36
CA ASP A 127 9.16 -3.92 -35.71
C ASP A 127 8.44 -4.84 -36.69
N LEU A 128 7.45 -4.29 -37.41
CA LEU A 128 6.74 -4.97 -38.47
C LEU A 128 7.36 -4.54 -39.81
N GLU A 129 8.33 -5.28 -40.29
CA GLU A 129 8.90 -5.08 -41.61
C GLU A 129 8.10 -5.86 -42.66
N TYR A 130 7.35 -5.15 -43.50
CA TYR A 130 6.72 -5.73 -44.66
C TYR A 130 7.70 -5.77 -45.83
N LYS A 131 8.11 -6.97 -46.28
CA LYS A 131 8.91 -7.19 -47.46
C LYS A 131 8.01 -7.54 -48.64
N PRO A 132 7.72 -6.58 -49.56
CA PRO A 132 6.80 -6.80 -50.66
C PRO A 132 7.28 -7.89 -51.65
N ASP A 133 8.59 -8.09 -51.73
CA ASP A 133 9.21 -9.01 -52.68
C ASP A 133 8.95 -10.49 -52.39
N VAL A 134 8.63 -10.83 -51.12
CA VAL A 134 8.38 -12.21 -50.67
C VAL A 134 7.02 -12.39 -50.03
N ASN A 135 6.20 -11.34 -50.01
CA ASN A 135 4.85 -11.35 -49.42
C ASN A 135 4.83 -11.90 -47.96
N GLN A 136 5.88 -11.59 -47.17
CA GLN A 136 6.05 -12.03 -45.80
C GLN A 136 6.13 -10.84 -44.85
N VAL A 137 5.49 -10.98 -43.71
CA VAL A 137 5.58 -10.05 -42.56
C VAL A 137 6.55 -10.66 -41.57
N GLN A 138 7.64 -10.02 -41.26
CA GLN A 138 8.57 -10.43 -40.22
C GLN A 138 8.31 -9.68 -38.92
N PHE A 139 8.18 -10.41 -37.83
CA PHE A 139 8.13 -9.86 -36.50
C PHE A 139 9.53 -9.91 -35.90
N ASN A 140 10.13 -8.75 -35.66
CA ASN A 140 11.36 -8.65 -34.89
C ASN A 140 11.03 -8.20 -33.48
N ILE A 141 11.37 -9.01 -32.48
CA ILE A 141 11.27 -8.66 -31.05
C ILE A 141 12.67 -8.25 -30.59
N ASN A 142 12.87 -6.98 -30.29
CA ASN A 142 14.10 -6.49 -29.67
C ASN A 142 13.96 -6.61 -28.16
N PHE A 143 14.85 -7.41 -27.54
CA PHE A 143 14.93 -7.59 -26.08
C PHE A 143 15.90 -6.59 -25.47
#